data_aaeb5e90c3d495cc2ddff151bdabb4f2
#
_entry.id   aaeb5e90c3d495cc2ddff151bdabb4f2
#
_cell.length_a   1.000
_cell.length_b   1.000
_cell.length_c   1.000
_cell.angle_alpha   90.00
_cell.angle_beta   90.00
_cell.angle_gamma   90.00
#
_symmetry.space_group_name_H-M   'P 1'
#
loop_
_entity.id
_entity.type
_entity.pdbx_description
1 polymer ?
#
loop_
_entity_poly.entity_id
_entity_poly.type
_entity_poly.pdbx_seq_one_letter_code
_entity_poly.pdbx_strand_id
1 'polypeptide(L)'
;MNNNPDLVKEAPYHPGYEDAAMGNILAGAEQQDDDNKDYKEANLADAIRFNMKRNKKRFWAGDNISEYVVGHRDELIANATKAFEGVLDALLIDRENDPNSQGTAKRLAKMYFNEIMAGRYEEAPDATSFPNEVDDGYKGMLVVRSELRSMCSHHHQPVSGVAYIGIIAADRLIGLSKYTRIAQWCARRGTLQEELCNDIAREIANATGSTNIAVYIEAQHGCCENRGIMAGSSLTQTTVLTGAFKDDMNTKREFFDNISLQSRNNK
;
A
#
# COMPACT_ATOMS: atom_id res chain seq x y z
N MET A 1 -10.75 -13.97 -29.15
CA MET A 1 -10.83 -15.32 -28.58
C MET A 1 -9.44 -15.71 -28.13
N ASN A 2 -9.14 -15.57 -26.86
CA ASN A 2 -8.07 -16.26 -26.16
C ASN A 2 -8.41 -16.15 -24.67
N ASN A 3 -9.03 -17.21 -24.18
CA ASN A 3 -9.29 -17.42 -22.78
C ASN A 3 -7.96 -17.80 -22.10
N ASN A 4 -7.51 -17.01 -21.15
CA ASN A 4 -6.48 -17.41 -20.21
C ASN A 4 -7.11 -17.64 -18.84
N PRO A 5 -7.19 -18.91 -18.35
CA PRO A 5 -7.87 -19.27 -17.11
C PRO A 5 -6.98 -19.22 -15.85
N ASP A 6 -5.80 -18.57 -15.87
CA ASP A 6 -4.79 -18.70 -14.80
C ASP A 6 -4.69 -17.50 -13.84
N LEU A 7 -5.80 -16.84 -13.54
CA LEU A 7 -5.80 -15.75 -12.55
C LEU A 7 -6.71 -16.09 -11.36
N VAL A 8 -6.44 -17.13 -10.64
CA VAL A 8 -6.69 -17.30 -9.20
C VAL A 8 -6.11 -18.66 -8.79
N LYS A 9 -4.89 -18.71 -8.34
CA LYS A 9 -4.42 -19.82 -7.49
C LYS A 9 -4.15 -19.27 -6.11
N GLU A 10 -4.94 -19.79 -5.20
CA GLU A 10 -4.92 -19.57 -3.77
C GLU A 10 -3.53 -19.82 -3.20
N ALA A 11 -2.99 -18.81 -2.49
CA ALA A 11 -1.95 -19.06 -1.51
C ALA A 11 -2.63 -19.40 -0.18
N PRO A 12 -2.35 -20.55 0.45
CA PRO A 12 -2.96 -20.91 1.71
C PRO A 12 -2.48 -20.02 2.85
N TYR A 13 -3.43 -19.49 3.61
CA TYR A 13 -3.22 -18.88 4.91
C TYR A 13 -2.69 -19.95 5.88
N HIS A 14 -1.46 -19.79 6.35
CA HIS A 14 -0.91 -20.60 7.44
C HIS A 14 -0.77 -19.76 8.70
N PRO A 15 -1.55 -20.05 9.77
CA PRO A 15 -1.26 -19.53 11.09
C PRO A 15 -0.18 -20.42 11.73
N GLY A 16 0.94 -19.83 12.13
CA GLY A 16 1.96 -20.50 12.94
C GLY A 16 3.39 -20.33 12.43
N TYR A 17 3.92 -19.11 12.50
CA TYR A 17 5.35 -18.86 12.45
C TYR A 17 5.72 -17.88 13.56
N GLU A 18 5.58 -18.33 14.79
CA GLU A 18 6.28 -17.73 15.92
C GLU A 18 7.59 -18.52 16.11
N ASP A 19 8.69 -17.81 16.23
CA ASP A 19 10.01 -18.23 16.73
C ASP A 19 11.02 -18.93 15.81
N ALA A 20 10.72 -19.38 14.60
CA ALA A 20 11.73 -20.00 13.74
C ALA A 20 12.44 -19.05 12.73
N ALA A 21 11.89 -17.87 12.50
CA ALA A 21 12.40 -16.98 11.46
C ALA A 21 13.61 -16.14 11.90
N MET A 22 13.76 -15.86 13.20
CA MET A 22 14.84 -14.99 13.69
C MET A 22 16.23 -15.65 13.72
N GLY A 23 16.32 -16.97 13.89
CA GLY A 23 17.58 -17.71 13.85
C GLY A 23 18.15 -17.91 12.44
N ASN A 24 17.29 -17.93 11.42
CA ASN A 24 17.68 -18.31 10.05
C ASN A 24 18.15 -17.14 9.17
N ILE A 25 17.87 -15.88 9.53
CA ILE A 25 18.30 -14.74 8.70
C ILE A 25 19.82 -14.54 8.79
N LEU A 26 20.41 -14.78 9.95
CA LEU A 26 21.86 -14.68 10.14
C LEU A 26 22.61 -16.02 9.93
N ALA A 27 21.97 -17.15 10.26
CA ALA A 27 22.57 -18.48 10.08
C ALA A 27 22.61 -18.94 8.62
N GLY A 28 21.74 -18.44 7.74
CA GLY A 28 21.76 -18.72 6.31
C GLY A 28 22.92 -18.07 5.53
N ALA A 29 23.68 -17.17 6.17
CA ALA A 29 24.84 -16.51 5.57
C ALA A 29 26.13 -17.34 5.63
N GLU A 30 26.14 -18.48 6.35
CA GLU A 30 27.35 -19.27 6.59
C GLU A 30 27.51 -20.55 5.72
N GLN A 31 26.59 -20.84 4.80
CA GLN A 31 26.74 -22.01 3.91
C GLN A 31 26.96 -21.63 2.46
N GLN A 32 28.26 -21.57 2.09
CA GLN A 32 28.90 -21.88 0.83
C GLN A 32 28.25 -21.44 -0.50
N ASP A 33 28.83 -20.39 -1.10
CA ASP A 33 29.27 -20.43 -2.49
C ASP A 33 30.45 -19.45 -2.69
N ASP A 34 31.47 -19.86 -3.44
CA ASP A 34 32.83 -19.27 -3.55
C ASP A 34 32.89 -17.93 -4.32
N ASP A 35 31.72 -17.31 -4.65
CA ASP A 35 31.61 -15.98 -5.23
C ASP A 35 31.39 -14.86 -4.19
N ASN A 36 31.62 -15.15 -2.90
CA ASN A 36 31.19 -14.35 -1.75
C ASN A 36 32.27 -13.40 -1.21
N LYS A 37 33.11 -12.79 -2.07
CA LYS A 37 34.15 -11.86 -1.58
C LYS A 37 33.65 -10.44 -1.26
N ASP A 38 32.45 -10.04 -1.74
CA ASP A 38 31.93 -8.66 -1.59
C ASP A 38 30.91 -8.47 -0.46
N TYR A 39 30.55 -9.53 0.30
CA TYR A 39 29.45 -9.44 1.29
C TYR A 39 29.90 -9.05 2.72
N LYS A 40 31.17 -8.81 2.97
CA LYS A 40 31.65 -8.47 4.33
C LYS A 40 31.30 -7.05 4.79
N GLU A 41 30.72 -6.21 3.92
CA GLU A 41 30.24 -4.86 4.24
C GLU A 41 28.79 -4.62 3.84
N ALA A 42 27.99 -5.68 3.55
CA ALA A 42 26.60 -5.54 3.18
C ALA A 42 25.80 -4.95 4.35
N ASN A 43 25.20 -3.78 4.15
CA ASN A 43 24.31 -3.20 5.14
C ASN A 43 23.02 -4.05 5.23
N LEU A 44 22.27 -3.90 6.34
CA LEU A 44 21.04 -4.65 6.58
C LEU A 44 20.05 -4.61 5.39
N ALA A 45 19.92 -3.47 4.72
CA ALA A 45 19.00 -3.33 3.59
C ALA A 45 19.40 -4.24 2.41
N ASP A 46 20.70 -4.43 2.18
CA ASP A 46 21.20 -5.34 1.15
C ASP A 46 20.97 -6.79 1.53
N ALA A 47 21.16 -7.16 2.80
CA ALA A 47 20.85 -8.50 3.30
C ALA A 47 19.34 -8.83 3.15
N ILE A 48 18.45 -7.89 3.50
CA ILE A 48 17.00 -8.05 3.31
C ILE A 48 16.65 -8.19 1.82
N ARG A 49 17.20 -7.35 0.93
CA ARG A 49 17.00 -7.45 -0.52
C ARG A 49 17.46 -8.79 -1.08
N PHE A 50 18.62 -9.27 -0.63
CA PHE A 50 19.13 -10.58 -1.03
C PHE A 50 18.15 -11.69 -0.63
N ASN A 51 17.66 -11.67 0.62
CA ASN A 51 16.70 -12.66 1.11
C ASN A 51 15.38 -12.61 0.30
N MET A 52 14.84 -11.43 0.03
CA MET A 52 13.65 -11.28 -0.81
C MET A 52 13.88 -11.86 -2.22
N LYS A 53 15.03 -11.55 -2.86
CA LYS A 53 15.38 -12.11 -4.19
C LYS A 53 15.48 -13.63 -4.15
N ARG A 54 16.17 -14.20 -3.16
CA ARG A 54 16.30 -15.64 -2.96
C ARG A 54 14.93 -16.33 -2.83
N ASN A 55 14.00 -15.70 -2.12
CA ASN A 55 12.63 -16.20 -1.94
C ASN A 55 11.69 -15.82 -3.10
N LYS A 56 12.21 -15.27 -4.20
CA LYS A 56 11.43 -14.80 -5.36
C LYS A 56 10.31 -13.81 -4.96
N LYS A 57 10.47 -13.11 -3.85
CA LYS A 57 9.53 -12.08 -3.39
C LYS A 57 9.69 -10.83 -4.26
N ARG A 58 8.59 -10.38 -4.83
CA ARG A 58 8.54 -9.06 -5.46
C ARG A 58 8.60 -7.98 -4.36
N PHE A 59 9.34 -6.90 -4.61
CA PHE A 59 9.46 -5.76 -3.69
C PHE A 59 9.43 -4.41 -4.41
N TRP A 60 8.52 -4.29 -5.39
CA TRP A 60 8.25 -3.03 -6.06
C TRP A 60 7.69 -2.00 -5.09
N ALA A 61 7.61 -0.73 -5.51
CA ALA A 61 7.23 0.37 -4.63
C ALA A 61 5.91 0.13 -3.87
N GLY A 62 4.87 -0.36 -4.55
CA GLY A 62 3.55 -0.65 -3.97
C GLY A 62 3.46 -1.93 -3.13
N ASP A 63 4.50 -2.79 -3.12
CA ASP A 63 4.42 -4.06 -2.39
C ASP A 63 4.54 -3.87 -0.89
N ASN A 64 3.78 -4.63 -0.12
CA ASN A 64 4.02 -4.80 1.31
C ASN A 64 5.17 -5.79 1.53
N ILE A 65 6.12 -5.40 2.37
CA ILE A 65 7.31 -6.20 2.73
C ILE A 65 7.47 -6.33 4.24
N SER A 66 6.40 -6.15 4.99
CA SER A 66 6.41 -6.17 6.47
C SER A 66 7.08 -7.42 7.03
N GLU A 67 6.81 -8.59 6.46
CA GLU A 67 7.37 -9.88 6.88
C GLU A 67 8.92 -9.94 6.85
N TYR A 68 9.58 -9.10 6.02
CA TYR A 68 11.04 -9.06 5.88
C TYR A 68 11.70 -7.98 6.75
N VAL A 69 10.92 -7.08 7.35
CA VAL A 69 11.43 -5.93 8.10
C VAL A 69 11.09 -5.95 9.58
N VAL A 70 10.40 -6.99 10.03
CA VAL A 70 10.08 -7.18 11.46
C VAL A 70 11.36 -7.16 12.29
N GLY A 71 11.38 -6.32 13.34
CA GLY A 71 12.53 -6.16 14.23
C GLY A 71 13.69 -5.31 13.67
N HIS A 72 13.64 -4.91 12.40
CA HIS A 72 14.76 -4.21 11.73
C HIS A 72 14.47 -2.75 11.40
N ARG A 73 13.29 -2.24 11.76
CA ARG A 73 12.81 -0.91 11.33
C ARG A 73 13.73 0.23 11.75
N ASP A 74 14.23 0.21 12.98
CA ASP A 74 15.09 1.28 13.51
C ASP A 74 16.45 1.33 12.79
N GLU A 75 17.04 0.17 12.49
CA GLU A 75 18.28 0.10 11.73
C GLU A 75 18.09 0.55 10.28
N LEU A 76 16.97 0.17 9.63
CA LEU A 76 16.63 0.66 8.30
C LEU A 76 16.43 2.17 8.28
N ILE A 77 15.80 2.75 9.32
CA ILE A 77 15.68 4.20 9.48
C ILE A 77 17.07 4.85 9.65
N ALA A 78 17.98 4.23 10.39
CA ALA A 78 19.34 4.74 10.54
C ALA A 78 20.11 4.69 9.21
N ASN A 79 19.99 3.62 8.43
CA ASN A 79 20.59 3.50 7.11
C ASN A 79 20.01 4.54 6.12
N ALA A 80 18.70 4.73 6.12
CA ALA A 80 18.05 5.76 5.31
C ALA A 80 18.47 7.18 5.75
N THR A 81 18.67 7.42 7.05
CA THR A 81 19.16 8.70 7.56
C THR A 81 20.52 9.03 6.94
N LYS A 82 21.48 8.09 6.94
CA LYS A 82 22.79 8.30 6.30
C LYS A 82 22.68 8.58 4.81
N ALA A 83 21.77 7.89 4.10
CA ALA A 83 21.54 8.17 2.68
C ALA A 83 20.98 9.58 2.45
N PHE A 84 20.04 10.04 3.28
CA PHE A 84 19.51 11.41 3.22
C PHE A 84 20.55 12.47 3.60
N GLU A 85 21.47 12.18 4.50
CA GLU A 85 22.63 13.05 4.77
C GLU A 85 23.44 13.28 3.50
N GLY A 86 23.78 12.20 2.77
CA GLY A 86 24.48 12.32 1.49
C GLY A 86 23.69 13.09 0.42
N VAL A 87 22.36 12.98 0.40
CA VAL A 87 21.53 13.80 -0.52
C VAL A 87 21.60 15.27 -0.16
N LEU A 88 21.51 15.63 1.14
CA LEU A 88 21.60 17.03 1.58
C LEU A 88 22.97 17.61 1.28
N ASP A 89 24.05 16.84 1.51
CA ASP A 89 25.42 17.24 1.18
C ASP A 89 25.60 17.48 -0.33
N ALA A 90 25.06 16.62 -1.17
CA ALA A 90 25.07 16.78 -2.64
C ALA A 90 24.27 17.98 -3.12
N LEU A 91 23.24 18.41 -2.38
CA LEU A 91 22.49 19.64 -2.61
C LEU A 91 23.18 20.90 -2.04
N LEU A 92 24.37 20.76 -1.47
CA LEU A 92 25.14 21.82 -0.82
C LEU A 92 24.40 22.52 0.33
N ILE A 93 23.60 21.74 1.08
CA ILE A 93 22.90 22.20 2.28
C ILE A 93 23.82 22.01 3.48
N ASP A 94 24.15 23.10 4.19
CA ASP A 94 24.96 23.07 5.42
C ASP A 94 24.12 22.54 6.58
N ARG A 95 24.01 21.22 6.67
CA ARG A 95 23.26 20.53 7.73
C ARG A 95 23.93 20.55 9.10
N GLU A 96 25.17 21.01 9.20
CA GLU A 96 25.90 21.12 10.45
C GLU A 96 25.65 22.46 11.14
N ASN A 97 25.67 23.56 10.41
CA ASN A 97 25.59 24.91 10.96
C ASN A 97 24.21 25.57 10.74
N ASP A 98 23.42 25.15 9.74
CA ASP A 98 22.05 25.66 9.58
C ASP A 98 21.09 25.04 10.58
N PRO A 99 20.57 25.78 11.58
CA PRO A 99 19.69 25.24 12.61
C PRO A 99 18.36 24.72 12.05
N ASN A 100 17.94 25.12 10.85
CA ASN A 100 16.70 24.60 10.23
C ASN A 100 16.93 23.26 9.53
N SER A 101 18.16 22.99 9.08
CA SER A 101 18.53 21.77 8.36
C SER A 101 19.10 20.68 9.29
N GLN A 102 19.50 21.03 10.52
CA GLN A 102 19.92 20.07 11.53
C GLN A 102 18.82 19.02 11.77
N GLY A 103 19.18 17.73 11.67
CA GLY A 103 18.27 16.61 11.84
C GLY A 103 17.26 16.39 10.71
N THR A 104 17.31 17.13 9.60
CA THR A 104 16.40 16.95 8.45
C THR A 104 16.52 15.56 7.86
N ALA A 105 17.72 15.00 7.71
CA ALA A 105 17.93 13.63 7.21
C ALA A 105 17.16 12.59 8.05
N LYS A 106 17.24 12.69 9.37
CA LYS A 106 16.52 11.81 10.30
C LYS A 106 15.01 12.01 10.24
N ARG A 107 14.54 13.26 10.09
CA ARG A 107 13.11 13.55 9.92
C ARG A 107 12.57 12.94 8.62
N LEU A 108 13.30 13.08 7.51
CA LEU A 108 12.95 12.45 6.24
C LEU A 108 12.88 10.93 6.36
N ALA A 109 13.92 10.28 6.90
CA ALA A 109 13.92 8.84 7.09
C ALA A 109 12.69 8.37 7.90
N LYS A 110 12.43 8.99 9.06
CA LYS A 110 11.26 8.65 9.89
C LYS A 110 9.93 8.89 9.15
N MET A 111 9.79 9.98 8.43
CA MET A 111 8.61 10.28 7.62
C MET A 111 8.35 9.17 6.60
N TYR A 112 9.37 8.71 5.88
CA TYR A 112 9.22 7.61 4.92
C TYR A 112 8.74 6.33 5.59
N PHE A 113 9.41 5.89 6.65
CA PHE A 113 9.10 4.60 7.28
C PHE A 113 7.84 4.61 8.13
N ASN A 114 7.56 5.72 8.82
CA ASN A 114 6.51 5.75 9.85
C ASN A 114 5.22 6.45 9.40
N GLU A 115 5.24 7.17 8.24
CA GLU A 115 4.12 7.98 7.82
C GLU A 115 3.72 7.68 6.37
N ILE A 116 4.47 8.21 5.39
CA ILE A 116 4.06 8.20 3.99
C ILE A 116 4.18 6.84 3.30
N MET A 117 5.07 5.95 3.78
CA MET A 117 5.20 4.58 3.30
C MET A 117 5.00 3.53 4.42
N ALA A 118 4.38 3.90 5.53
CA ALA A 118 4.18 3.00 6.67
C ALA A 118 3.49 1.68 6.27
N GLY A 119 2.47 1.74 5.39
CA GLY A 119 1.76 0.57 4.91
C GLY A 119 2.60 -0.43 4.09
N ARG A 120 3.79 -0.01 3.65
CA ARG A 120 4.77 -0.92 3.03
C ARG A 120 5.46 -1.82 4.06
N TYR A 121 5.67 -1.30 5.28
CA TYR A 121 6.46 -1.89 6.35
C TYR A 121 5.62 -2.42 7.51
N GLU A 122 4.32 -2.19 7.49
CA GLU A 122 3.37 -2.62 8.52
C GLU A 122 2.46 -3.73 7.97
N GLU A 123 2.08 -4.65 8.85
CA GLU A 123 1.11 -5.68 8.52
C GLU A 123 -0.25 -5.08 8.14
N ALA A 124 -1.05 -5.87 7.44
CA ALA A 124 -2.41 -5.48 7.11
C ALA A 124 -3.23 -5.22 8.38
N PRO A 125 -4.07 -4.19 8.40
CA PRO A 125 -4.93 -3.96 9.55
C PRO A 125 -5.92 -5.12 9.75
N ASP A 126 -6.08 -5.57 10.99
CA ASP A 126 -7.08 -6.59 11.31
C ASP A 126 -8.47 -6.20 10.81
N ALA A 127 -9.04 -7.07 10.01
CA ALA A 127 -10.40 -6.96 9.52
C ALA A 127 -11.30 -7.95 10.22
N THR A 128 -11.70 -7.66 11.48
CA THR A 128 -12.69 -8.47 12.18
C THR A 128 -13.94 -8.56 11.31
N SER A 129 -14.26 -9.79 10.89
CA SER A 129 -15.44 -10.09 10.10
C SER A 129 -16.47 -10.85 10.94
N PHE A 130 -17.71 -10.72 10.58
CA PHE A 130 -18.84 -11.39 11.21
C PHE A 130 -19.81 -11.92 10.14
N PRO A 131 -20.58 -12.98 10.45
CA PRO A 131 -21.53 -13.54 9.50
C PRO A 131 -22.59 -12.52 9.07
N ASN A 132 -23.00 -12.60 7.80
CA ASN A 132 -24.07 -11.81 7.22
C ASN A 132 -25.40 -12.59 7.28
N GLU A 133 -25.84 -12.97 8.49
CA GLU A 133 -26.92 -13.96 8.69
C GLU A 133 -28.23 -13.35 9.26
N VAL A 134 -28.29 -12.04 9.52
CA VAL A 134 -29.51 -11.45 10.11
C VAL A 134 -30.60 -11.34 9.04
N ASP A 135 -31.71 -12.02 9.22
CA ASP A 135 -32.91 -11.96 8.38
C ASP A 135 -32.61 -12.08 6.86
N ASP A 136 -32.01 -13.19 6.41
CA ASP A 136 -31.52 -13.44 5.04
C ASP A 136 -30.26 -12.63 4.65
N GLY A 137 -29.64 -11.90 5.55
CA GLY A 137 -28.44 -11.11 5.34
C GLY A 137 -28.66 -9.81 4.58
N TYR A 138 -27.69 -8.92 4.67
CA TYR A 138 -27.67 -7.68 3.88
C TYR A 138 -27.25 -7.98 2.44
N LYS A 139 -28.14 -7.71 1.49
CA LYS A 139 -27.94 -7.97 0.04
C LYS A 139 -27.81 -6.68 -0.79
N GLY A 140 -27.86 -5.53 -0.12
CA GLY A 140 -27.74 -4.22 -0.77
C GLY A 140 -26.29 -3.83 -1.08
N MET A 141 -26.16 -2.69 -1.73
CA MET A 141 -24.87 -2.05 -1.97
C MET A 141 -24.47 -1.20 -0.77
N LEU A 142 -23.29 -1.43 -0.24
CA LEU A 142 -22.63 -0.54 0.71
C LEU A 142 -21.60 0.31 -0.03
N VAL A 143 -21.61 1.64 0.16
CA VAL A 143 -20.59 2.54 -0.40
C VAL A 143 -19.94 3.32 0.72
N VAL A 144 -18.64 3.14 0.89
CA VAL A 144 -17.81 3.82 1.89
C VAL A 144 -16.92 4.84 1.19
N ARG A 145 -16.96 6.10 1.66
CA ARG A 145 -16.03 7.15 1.25
C ARG A 145 -14.85 7.20 2.22
N SER A 146 -13.64 7.18 1.71
CA SER A 146 -12.41 7.28 2.48
C SER A 146 -11.50 8.36 1.92
N GLU A 147 -11.03 9.26 2.75
CA GLU A 147 -9.94 10.16 2.36
C GLU A 147 -8.65 9.38 2.17
N LEU A 148 -7.91 9.72 1.12
CA LEU A 148 -6.62 9.11 0.80
C LEU A 148 -5.50 10.13 0.90
N ARG A 149 -4.40 9.68 1.49
CA ARG A 149 -3.10 10.33 1.42
C ARG A 149 -2.10 9.28 0.98
N SER A 150 -1.55 9.47 -0.20
CA SER A 150 -0.60 8.55 -0.82
C SER A 150 0.61 9.32 -1.33
N MET A 151 1.55 8.61 -1.89
CA MET A 151 2.75 9.15 -2.50
C MET A 151 2.96 8.48 -3.86
N CYS A 152 3.15 9.28 -4.90
CA CYS A 152 3.47 8.76 -6.23
C CYS A 152 4.87 8.16 -6.26
N SER A 153 5.00 6.92 -6.74
CA SER A 153 6.28 6.21 -6.82
C SER A 153 7.30 6.86 -7.77
N HIS A 154 6.86 7.68 -8.73
CA HIS A 154 7.76 8.27 -9.72
C HIS A 154 8.63 9.42 -9.16
N HIS A 155 8.05 10.33 -8.41
CA HIS A 155 8.76 11.53 -7.92
C HIS A 155 8.64 11.72 -6.42
N HIS A 156 8.06 10.75 -5.70
CA HIS A 156 7.80 10.79 -4.27
C HIS A 156 7.06 12.08 -3.84
N GLN A 157 6.18 12.57 -4.72
CA GLN A 157 5.32 13.71 -4.41
C GLN A 157 3.98 13.21 -3.86
N PRO A 158 3.33 13.99 -2.97
CA PRO A 158 2.07 13.61 -2.37
C PRO A 158 0.96 13.43 -3.40
N VAL A 159 0.09 12.47 -3.12
CA VAL A 159 -1.19 12.25 -3.81
C VAL A 159 -2.28 12.41 -2.79
N SER A 160 -3.21 13.31 -3.02
CA SER A 160 -4.29 13.63 -2.10
C SER A 160 -5.63 13.49 -2.78
N GLY A 161 -6.54 12.73 -2.18
CA GLY A 161 -7.85 12.50 -2.80
C GLY A 161 -8.82 11.71 -1.95
N VAL A 162 -9.75 11.07 -2.62
CA VAL A 162 -10.82 10.27 -2.02
C VAL A 162 -10.93 8.95 -2.76
N ALA A 163 -11.18 7.87 -2.02
CA ALA A 163 -11.65 6.61 -2.56
C ALA A 163 -13.12 6.39 -2.17
N TYR A 164 -13.89 5.89 -3.11
CA TYR A 164 -15.22 5.34 -2.89
C TYR A 164 -15.14 3.83 -3.10
N ILE A 165 -15.51 3.09 -2.07
CA ILE A 165 -15.44 1.62 -2.04
C ILE A 165 -16.85 1.10 -2.01
N GLY A 166 -17.30 0.50 -3.11
CA GLY A 166 -18.59 -0.17 -3.23
C GLY A 166 -18.43 -1.67 -2.97
N ILE A 167 -19.33 -2.25 -2.23
CA ILE A 167 -19.40 -3.70 -2.00
C ILE A 167 -20.86 -4.18 -1.98
N ILE A 168 -21.11 -5.31 -2.63
CA ILE A 168 -22.29 -6.12 -2.38
C ILE A 168 -21.80 -7.29 -1.51
N ALA A 169 -22.31 -7.35 -0.28
CA ALA A 169 -21.85 -8.31 0.70
C ALA A 169 -22.11 -9.76 0.24
N ALA A 170 -21.15 -10.62 0.55
CA ALA A 170 -21.32 -12.08 0.51
C ALA A 170 -21.76 -12.58 1.88
N ASP A 171 -21.23 -13.73 2.30
CA ASP A 171 -21.58 -14.39 3.57
C ASP A 171 -21.00 -13.67 4.81
N ARG A 172 -20.16 -12.66 4.61
CA ARG A 172 -19.47 -11.96 5.70
C ARG A 172 -19.49 -10.45 5.51
N LEU A 173 -19.54 -9.74 6.62
CA LEU A 173 -19.40 -8.31 6.73
C LEU A 173 -18.15 -7.96 7.57
N ILE A 174 -17.58 -6.80 7.37
CA ILE A 174 -16.54 -6.22 8.23
C ILE A 174 -17.01 -4.90 8.82
N GLY A 175 -16.42 -4.49 9.93
CA GLY A 175 -16.74 -3.20 10.55
C GLY A 175 -16.49 -2.04 9.59
N LEU A 176 -17.36 -1.02 9.55
CA LEU A 176 -17.31 0.10 8.61
C LEU A 176 -15.93 0.80 8.58
N SER A 177 -15.32 0.98 9.76
CA SER A 177 -13.97 1.59 9.86
C SER A 177 -12.87 0.76 9.20
N LYS A 178 -13.08 -0.54 8.96
CA LYS A 178 -12.08 -1.43 8.36
C LYS A 178 -11.86 -1.12 6.88
N TYR A 179 -12.90 -0.73 6.15
CA TYR A 179 -12.78 -0.29 4.76
C TYR A 179 -11.79 0.89 4.63
N THR A 180 -11.98 1.92 5.46
CA THR A 180 -11.09 3.08 5.49
C THR A 180 -9.67 2.71 5.91
N ARG A 181 -9.49 1.85 6.94
CA ARG A 181 -8.16 1.44 7.40
C ARG A 181 -7.40 0.67 6.33
N ILE A 182 -8.07 -0.25 5.62
CA ILE A 182 -7.48 -1.00 4.51
C ILE A 182 -7.07 -0.05 3.38
N ALA A 183 -7.96 0.87 2.98
CA ALA A 183 -7.67 1.84 1.92
C ALA A 183 -6.47 2.73 2.28
N GLN A 184 -6.41 3.23 3.51
CA GLN A 184 -5.30 4.06 3.99
C GLN A 184 -3.99 3.27 4.12
N TRP A 185 -4.04 2.01 4.52
CA TRP A 185 -2.87 1.14 4.56
C TRP A 185 -2.32 0.87 3.15
N CYS A 186 -3.17 0.58 2.17
CA CYS A 186 -2.77 0.46 0.77
C CYS A 186 -2.19 1.78 0.24
N ALA A 187 -2.81 2.92 0.55
CA ALA A 187 -2.35 4.23 0.10
C ALA A 187 -0.95 4.60 0.61
N ARG A 188 -0.58 4.15 1.81
CA ARG A 188 0.73 4.41 2.41
C ARG A 188 1.79 3.38 2.02
N ARG A 189 1.89 3.06 0.73
CA ARG A 189 2.94 2.17 0.19
C ARG A 189 3.85 2.85 -0.83
N GLY A 190 3.47 4.00 -1.37
CA GLY A 190 4.23 4.70 -2.42
C GLY A 190 4.04 4.01 -3.78
N THR A 191 2.82 4.03 -4.31
CA THR A 191 2.42 3.30 -5.52
C THR A 191 1.82 4.23 -6.58
N LEU A 192 1.53 3.71 -7.76
CA LEU A 192 0.71 4.39 -8.77
C LEU A 192 -0.77 4.34 -8.39
N GLN A 193 -1.56 5.32 -8.81
CA GLN A 193 -2.98 5.37 -8.47
C GLN A 193 -3.75 4.17 -9.05
N GLU A 194 -3.37 3.70 -10.22
CA GLU A 194 -3.95 2.54 -10.90
C GLU A 194 -3.71 1.24 -10.10
N GLU A 195 -2.49 1.06 -9.60
CA GLU A 195 -2.14 -0.07 -8.74
C GLU A 195 -2.84 0.04 -7.39
N LEU A 196 -2.89 1.24 -6.79
CA LEU A 196 -3.59 1.50 -5.53
C LEU A 196 -5.07 1.11 -5.63
N CYS A 197 -5.72 1.44 -6.74
CA CYS A 197 -7.12 1.10 -6.97
C CYS A 197 -7.34 -0.43 -6.97
N ASN A 198 -6.46 -1.17 -7.66
CA ASN A 198 -6.47 -2.63 -7.67
C ASN A 198 -6.15 -3.23 -6.29
N ASP A 199 -5.17 -2.67 -5.58
CA ASP A 199 -4.76 -3.14 -4.26
C ASP A 199 -5.89 -3.01 -3.25
N ILE A 200 -6.58 -1.87 -3.22
CA ILE A 200 -7.74 -1.67 -2.33
C ILE A 200 -8.83 -2.70 -2.66
N ALA A 201 -9.16 -2.88 -3.95
CA ALA A 201 -10.18 -3.86 -4.35
C ALA A 201 -9.82 -5.28 -3.90
N ARG A 202 -8.57 -5.69 -4.09
CA ARG A 202 -8.06 -7.01 -3.68
C ARG A 202 -8.12 -7.20 -2.17
N GLU A 203 -7.64 -6.24 -1.39
CA GLU A 203 -7.60 -6.35 0.06
C GLU A 203 -9.02 -6.35 0.68
N ILE A 204 -9.95 -5.59 0.12
CA ILE A 204 -11.36 -5.64 0.53
C ILE A 204 -11.99 -6.98 0.17
N ALA A 205 -11.71 -7.53 -1.02
CA ALA A 205 -12.17 -8.86 -1.42
C ALA A 205 -11.64 -9.94 -0.44
N ASN A 206 -10.35 -9.89 -0.10
CA ASN A 206 -9.74 -10.81 0.87
C ASN A 206 -10.39 -10.72 2.25
N ALA A 207 -10.68 -9.51 2.73
CA ALA A 207 -11.27 -9.29 4.05
C ALA A 207 -12.74 -9.71 4.16
N THR A 208 -13.50 -9.62 3.06
CA THR A 208 -14.95 -9.82 3.06
C THR A 208 -15.40 -11.13 2.40
N GLY A 209 -14.55 -11.74 1.58
CA GLY A 209 -14.89 -12.88 0.72
C GLY A 209 -15.80 -12.51 -0.45
N SER A 210 -16.15 -11.23 -0.66
CA SER A 210 -16.99 -10.80 -1.76
C SER A 210 -16.18 -10.67 -3.07
N THR A 211 -16.78 -11.14 -4.16
CA THR A 211 -16.29 -10.93 -5.53
C THR A 211 -16.87 -9.66 -6.18
N ASN A 212 -17.84 -9.01 -5.53
CA ASN A 212 -18.55 -7.84 -6.03
C ASN A 212 -18.01 -6.58 -5.37
N ILE A 213 -16.91 -6.08 -5.90
CA ILE A 213 -16.18 -4.91 -5.38
C ILE A 213 -16.10 -3.84 -6.46
N ALA A 214 -16.32 -2.59 -6.06
CA ALA A 214 -16.04 -1.41 -6.84
C ALA A 214 -15.10 -0.48 -6.08
N VAL A 215 -14.08 0.04 -6.72
CA VAL A 215 -13.22 1.09 -6.16
C VAL A 215 -13.10 2.20 -7.19
N TYR A 216 -13.43 3.42 -6.78
CA TYR A 216 -13.23 4.63 -7.57
C TYR A 216 -12.35 5.57 -6.75
N ILE A 217 -11.26 6.04 -7.34
CA ILE A 217 -10.35 7.00 -6.73
C ILE A 217 -10.33 8.26 -7.56
N GLU A 218 -10.48 9.40 -6.90
CA GLU A 218 -10.30 10.73 -7.46
C GLU A 218 -9.22 11.43 -6.64
N ALA A 219 -8.11 11.84 -7.28
CA ALA A 219 -6.98 12.43 -6.57
C ALA A 219 -6.20 13.45 -7.39
N GLN A 220 -5.61 14.40 -6.69
CA GLN A 220 -4.63 15.36 -7.18
C GLN A 220 -3.22 14.83 -6.92
N HIS A 221 -2.32 15.08 -7.87
CA HIS A 221 -0.95 14.58 -7.85
C HIS A 221 0.05 15.73 -7.76
N GLY A 222 0.76 15.84 -6.66
CA GLY A 222 1.80 16.86 -6.46
C GLY A 222 2.91 16.83 -7.53
N CYS A 223 3.15 15.66 -8.16
CA CYS A 223 4.10 15.55 -9.25
C CYS A 223 3.66 16.27 -10.54
N CYS A 224 2.36 16.51 -10.72
CA CYS A 224 1.80 17.30 -11.82
C CYS A 224 1.50 18.74 -11.39
N GLU A 225 1.22 18.98 -10.12
CA GLU A 225 0.74 20.23 -9.56
C GLU A 225 1.88 21.17 -9.14
N ASN A 226 2.87 20.62 -8.41
CA ASN A 226 3.91 21.41 -7.74
C ASN A 226 5.25 21.48 -8.50
N ARG A 227 5.37 20.74 -9.58
CA ARG A 227 6.58 20.67 -10.43
C ARG A 227 6.23 20.24 -11.85
N GLY A 228 7.21 20.23 -12.76
CA GLY A 228 7.05 19.81 -14.16
C GLY A 228 6.04 20.67 -14.88
N ILE A 229 4.90 20.12 -15.24
CA ILE A 229 3.84 20.82 -16.00
C ILE A 229 3.08 21.88 -15.19
N MET A 230 3.16 21.84 -13.85
CA MET A 230 2.49 22.78 -12.92
C MET A 230 0.98 22.93 -13.18
N ALA A 231 0.29 21.83 -13.43
CA ALA A 231 -1.15 21.80 -13.71
C ALA A 231 -1.94 21.72 -12.41
N GLY A 232 -2.13 22.85 -11.71
CA GLY A 232 -2.74 22.93 -10.37
C GLY A 232 -4.22 22.54 -10.28
N SER A 233 -4.90 22.36 -11.41
CA SER A 233 -6.28 21.86 -11.46
C SER A 233 -6.38 20.41 -11.97
N SER A 234 -5.25 19.71 -12.12
CA SER A 234 -5.24 18.35 -12.64
C SER A 234 -5.86 17.38 -11.62
N LEU A 235 -6.87 16.65 -12.05
CA LEU A 235 -7.57 15.65 -11.26
C LEU A 235 -7.55 14.33 -12.02
N THR A 236 -7.06 13.27 -11.38
CA THR A 236 -6.99 11.94 -11.97
C THR A 236 -8.06 11.04 -11.34
N GLN A 237 -8.79 10.34 -12.18
CA GLN A 237 -9.83 9.40 -11.79
C GLN A 237 -9.46 8.00 -12.26
N THR A 238 -9.53 7.02 -11.37
CA THR A 238 -9.31 5.60 -11.67
C THR A 238 -10.44 4.76 -11.10
N THR A 239 -10.78 3.67 -11.80
CA THR A 239 -11.88 2.81 -11.40
C THR A 239 -11.52 1.34 -11.60
N VAL A 240 -11.82 0.52 -10.60
CA VAL A 240 -11.79 -0.94 -10.67
C VAL A 240 -13.17 -1.46 -10.31
N LEU A 241 -13.74 -2.32 -11.17
CA LEU A 241 -15.04 -2.95 -10.97
C LEU A 241 -14.91 -4.46 -11.13
N THR A 242 -15.49 -5.23 -10.23
CA THR A 242 -15.51 -6.69 -10.25
C THR A 242 -16.93 -7.23 -10.04
N GLY A 243 -17.18 -8.46 -10.46
CA GLY A 243 -18.48 -9.13 -10.31
C GLY A 243 -19.64 -8.29 -10.83
N ALA A 244 -20.71 -8.16 -10.06
CA ALA A 244 -21.92 -7.45 -10.46
C ALA A 244 -21.68 -5.98 -10.84
N PHE A 245 -20.71 -5.30 -10.22
CA PHE A 245 -20.36 -3.93 -10.61
C PHE A 245 -19.78 -3.83 -12.02
N LYS A 246 -19.15 -4.90 -12.52
CA LYS A 246 -18.61 -4.99 -13.87
C LYS A 246 -19.68 -5.47 -14.86
N ASP A 247 -20.46 -6.48 -14.46
CA ASP A 247 -21.27 -7.27 -15.36
C ASP A 247 -22.73 -6.75 -15.49
N ASP A 248 -23.24 -6.02 -14.48
CA ASP A 248 -24.58 -5.42 -14.50
C ASP A 248 -24.55 -3.89 -14.56
N MET A 249 -25.15 -3.34 -15.61
CA MET A 249 -25.20 -1.89 -15.85
C MET A 249 -26.02 -1.12 -14.83
N ASN A 250 -27.02 -1.73 -14.18
CA ASN A 250 -27.83 -1.07 -13.16
C ASN A 250 -27.04 -0.94 -11.87
N THR A 251 -26.37 -1.99 -11.43
CA THR A 251 -25.47 -2.00 -10.29
C THR A 251 -24.34 -0.98 -10.46
N LYS A 252 -23.74 -0.94 -11.65
CA LYS A 252 -22.71 0.05 -11.98
C LYS A 252 -23.25 1.48 -11.89
N ARG A 253 -24.42 1.75 -12.43
CA ARG A 253 -25.07 3.08 -12.39
C ARG A 253 -25.37 3.47 -10.95
N GLU A 254 -25.98 2.59 -10.16
CA GLU A 254 -26.28 2.83 -8.75
C GLU A 254 -25.05 3.23 -7.96
N PHE A 255 -23.89 2.58 -8.20
CA PHE A 255 -22.63 2.94 -7.56
C PHE A 255 -22.20 4.38 -7.86
N PHE A 256 -22.22 4.79 -9.14
CA PHE A 256 -21.82 6.15 -9.50
C PHE A 256 -22.84 7.21 -9.09
N ASP A 257 -24.12 6.87 -9.04
CA ASP A 257 -25.17 7.76 -8.50
C ASP A 257 -24.97 8.00 -7.01
N ASN A 258 -24.63 6.96 -6.22
CA ASN A 258 -24.28 7.08 -4.82
C ASN A 258 -23.04 7.96 -4.58
N ILE A 259 -22.00 7.83 -5.42
CA ILE A 259 -20.82 8.71 -5.39
C ILE A 259 -21.24 10.17 -5.62
N SER A 260 -22.07 10.41 -6.65
CA SER A 260 -22.52 11.76 -7.01
C SER A 260 -23.30 12.42 -5.87
N LEU A 261 -24.16 11.67 -5.18
CA LEU A 261 -24.92 12.14 -4.02
C LEU A 261 -24.00 12.48 -2.85
N GLN A 262 -23.03 11.60 -2.52
CA GLN A 262 -22.07 11.85 -1.44
C GLN A 262 -21.16 13.06 -1.73
N SER A 263 -20.76 13.26 -2.98
CA SER A 263 -19.91 14.39 -3.39
C SER A 263 -20.63 15.73 -3.27
N ARG A 264 -21.94 15.78 -3.49
CA ARG A 264 -22.77 17.01 -3.32
C ARG A 264 -22.94 17.40 -1.87
N ASN A 265 -23.02 16.42 -0.96
CA ASN A 265 -23.25 16.66 0.47
C ASN A 265 -21.98 17.07 1.24
N ASN A 266 -20.81 16.98 0.61
CA ASN A 266 -19.52 17.31 1.20
C ASN A 266 -18.90 18.61 0.64
N LYS A 267 -19.66 19.38 -0.12
CA LYS A 267 -19.34 20.77 -0.53
C LYS A 267 -20.02 21.76 0.39
#